data_07723f869bbf833138462ce74d03fc0c
#
_entry.id   07723f869bbf833138462ce74d03fc0c
#
_cell.length_a   1.000
_cell.length_b   1.000
_cell.length_c   1.000
_cell.angle_alpha   90.00
_cell.angle_beta   90.00
_cell.angle_gamma   90.00
#
_symmetry.space_group_name_H-M   'P 1'
#
loop_
_entity.id
_entity.type
_entity.pdbx_description
1 polymer ?
#
loop_
_entity_poly.entity_id
_entity_poly.type
_entity_poly.pdbx_seq_one_letter_code
_entity_poly.pdbx_strand_id
1 'polypeptide(L)'
;MKHVRKIAIILIAAVMAVAVAISVCVIFSVKNVNVTYIGEQTAVTERVAKIKNNVLNKIRGTVISLVKESDIIESVGDEYDGKFVAVYSCEKVYPCTVNLVVKERIETYAIADAGGYKVYDADGQYLKNSVSLLNSNDNSPNVILSGADSSENIDMLVKAGRVFSLNFSSLRATVSEIKFEKAQSSFAKDTVTFVLRSGLAVEVLGYDYLAEKITRAAEAYSSLTGEEKLGGKIYCVTVADESGTQTVRATYRKAD
;
A
#
# COMPACT_ATOMS: atom_id res chain seq x y z
N MET A 1 -9.45 42.00 58.54
CA MET A 1 -9.92 40.60 58.51
C MET A 1 -10.65 40.18 57.22
N LYS A 2 -11.54 41.00 56.63
CA LYS A 2 -12.29 40.63 55.40
C LYS A 2 -11.36 40.39 54.15
N HIS A 3 -10.28 41.15 53.97
CA HIS A 3 -9.35 40.99 52.86
C HIS A 3 -8.51 39.70 52.98
N VAL A 4 -8.06 39.35 54.18
CA VAL A 4 -7.30 38.11 54.42
C VAL A 4 -8.14 36.87 54.12
N ARG A 5 -9.42 36.86 54.49
CA ARG A 5 -10.34 35.75 54.14
C ARG A 5 -10.58 35.65 52.62
N LYS A 6 -10.69 36.76 51.89
CA LYS A 6 -10.84 36.70 50.44
C LYS A 6 -9.57 36.15 49.76
N ILE A 7 -8.39 36.57 50.19
CA ILE A 7 -7.12 36.06 49.66
C ILE A 7 -7.00 34.57 49.96
N ALA A 8 -7.32 34.12 51.16
CA ALA A 8 -7.28 32.71 51.54
C ALA A 8 -8.24 31.84 50.65
N ILE A 9 -9.46 32.33 50.41
CA ILE A 9 -10.41 31.62 49.51
C ILE A 9 -9.90 31.53 48.10
N ILE A 10 -9.33 32.61 47.55
CA ILE A 10 -8.74 32.60 46.19
C ILE A 10 -7.58 31.62 46.11
N LEU A 11 -6.72 31.59 47.11
CA LEU A 11 -5.57 30.68 47.17
C LEU A 11 -6.00 29.22 47.24
N ILE A 12 -6.99 28.90 48.05
CA ILE A 12 -7.59 27.55 48.16
C ILE A 12 -8.21 27.15 46.82
N ALA A 13 -8.97 28.03 46.18
CA ALA A 13 -9.57 27.76 44.86
C ALA A 13 -8.51 27.54 43.78
N ALA A 14 -7.42 28.31 43.80
CA ALA A 14 -6.30 28.12 42.88
C ALA A 14 -5.60 26.75 43.07
N VAL A 15 -5.33 26.38 44.34
CA VAL A 15 -4.73 25.08 44.65
C VAL A 15 -5.65 23.93 44.23
N MET A 16 -6.94 24.03 44.47
CA MET A 16 -7.92 23.04 44.05
C MET A 16 -7.99 22.92 42.50
N ALA A 17 -7.97 24.04 41.79
CA ALA A 17 -7.97 24.05 40.33
C ALA A 17 -6.69 23.35 39.75
N VAL A 18 -5.52 23.63 40.33
CA VAL A 18 -4.25 22.99 39.96
C VAL A 18 -4.31 21.48 40.24
N ALA A 19 -4.83 21.08 41.42
CA ALA A 19 -4.95 19.68 41.79
C ALA A 19 -5.87 18.93 40.82
N VAL A 20 -7.01 19.52 40.44
CA VAL A 20 -7.94 18.96 39.45
C VAL A 20 -7.25 18.86 38.08
N ALA A 21 -6.54 19.91 37.63
CA ALA A 21 -5.83 19.89 36.36
C ALA A 21 -4.75 18.78 36.31
N ILE A 22 -3.96 18.62 37.38
CA ILE A 22 -2.98 17.54 37.49
C ILE A 22 -3.67 16.17 37.42
N SER A 23 -4.77 16.00 38.19
CA SER A 23 -5.53 14.73 38.19
C SER A 23 -6.07 14.38 36.79
N VAL A 24 -6.63 15.36 36.10
CA VAL A 24 -7.08 15.18 34.70
C VAL A 24 -5.92 14.80 33.78
N CYS A 25 -4.80 15.48 33.86
CA CYS A 25 -3.61 15.15 33.08
C CYS A 25 -3.13 13.71 33.33
N VAL A 26 -3.10 13.27 34.60
CA VAL A 26 -2.69 11.90 34.96
C VAL A 26 -3.68 10.84 34.45
N ILE A 27 -4.99 11.11 34.55
CA ILE A 27 -6.01 10.18 34.08
C ILE A 27 -5.98 10.03 32.57
N PHE A 28 -5.84 11.14 31.85
CA PHE A 28 -5.88 11.18 30.39
C PHE A 28 -4.51 11.06 29.73
N SER A 29 -3.45 10.76 30.49
CA SER A 29 -2.15 10.47 29.89
C SER A 29 -2.08 9.05 29.35
N VAL A 30 -1.37 8.87 28.23
CA VAL A 30 -1.19 7.56 27.59
C VAL A 30 -0.47 6.59 28.53
N LYS A 31 -1.09 5.44 28.75
CA LYS A 31 -0.56 4.33 29.56
C LYS A 31 -0.40 3.06 28.73
N ASN A 32 -1.25 2.88 27.73
CA ASN A 32 -1.28 1.66 26.93
C ASN A 32 -1.24 1.98 25.43
N VAL A 33 -0.57 1.11 24.70
CA VAL A 33 -0.61 1.06 23.24
C VAL A 33 -0.96 -0.37 22.83
N ASN A 34 -2.00 -0.52 22.03
CA ASN A 34 -2.35 -1.80 21.42
C ASN A 34 -1.93 -1.73 19.95
N VAL A 35 -1.20 -2.73 19.47
CA VAL A 35 -0.77 -2.81 18.09
C VAL A 35 -1.42 -4.01 17.44
N THR A 36 -2.19 -3.77 16.38
CA THR A 36 -2.73 -4.79 15.49
C THR A 36 -1.90 -4.82 14.22
N TYR A 37 -1.41 -5.98 13.84
CA TYR A 37 -0.59 -6.19 12.66
C TYR A 37 -1.39 -6.86 11.56
N ILE A 38 -1.36 -6.31 10.35
CA ILE A 38 -1.95 -6.88 9.15
C ILE A 38 -0.82 -7.29 8.21
N GLY A 39 -0.61 -8.60 8.04
CA GLY A 39 0.45 -9.16 7.20
C GLY A 39 0.55 -10.66 7.33
N GLU A 40 1.41 -11.28 6.51
CA GLU A 40 1.53 -12.75 6.38
C GLU A 40 2.75 -13.33 7.12
N GLN A 41 3.62 -12.52 7.71
CA GLN A 41 4.89 -13.00 8.27
C GLN A 41 4.77 -13.71 9.61
N THR A 42 5.52 -14.77 9.76
CA THR A 42 5.62 -15.58 11.00
C THR A 42 6.33 -14.88 12.17
N ALA A 43 7.17 -13.88 11.91
CA ALA A 43 7.89 -13.10 12.94
C ALA A 43 7.08 -11.94 13.53
N VAL A 44 5.76 -11.98 13.43
CA VAL A 44 4.81 -10.92 13.80
C VAL A 44 4.94 -10.54 15.28
N THR A 45 5.10 -11.51 16.19
CA THR A 45 5.05 -11.25 17.63
C THR A 45 6.20 -10.36 18.11
N GLU A 46 7.42 -10.60 17.65
CA GLU A 46 8.60 -9.81 18.05
C GLU A 46 8.53 -8.39 17.46
N ARG A 47 8.16 -8.26 16.18
CA ARG A 47 7.99 -6.98 15.51
C ARG A 47 6.89 -6.14 16.16
N VAL A 48 5.75 -6.75 16.45
CA VAL A 48 4.64 -6.09 17.17
C VAL A 48 5.07 -5.59 18.55
N ALA A 49 5.81 -6.42 19.30
CA ALA A 49 6.33 -6.04 20.61
C ALA A 49 7.32 -4.86 20.51
N LYS A 50 8.21 -4.86 19.52
CA LYS A 50 9.15 -3.77 19.27
C LYS A 50 8.42 -2.47 18.93
N ILE A 51 7.48 -2.49 17.98
CA ILE A 51 6.66 -1.33 17.61
C ILE A 51 5.91 -0.79 18.83
N LYS A 52 5.23 -1.68 19.57
CA LYS A 52 4.50 -1.30 20.79
C LYS A 52 5.39 -0.58 21.80
N ASN A 53 6.57 -1.12 22.07
CA ASN A 53 7.51 -0.55 23.03
C ASN A 53 8.05 0.80 22.55
N ASN A 54 8.42 0.93 21.29
CA ASN A 54 8.89 2.18 20.71
C ASN A 54 7.85 3.29 20.83
N VAL A 55 6.62 3.00 20.38
CA VAL A 55 5.50 3.96 20.45
C VAL A 55 5.20 4.31 21.89
N LEU A 56 5.07 3.32 22.79
CA LEU A 56 4.78 3.58 24.19
C LEU A 56 5.87 4.42 24.86
N ASN A 57 7.12 4.15 24.60
CA ASN A 57 8.24 4.93 25.17
C ASN A 57 8.21 6.38 24.71
N LYS A 58 7.80 6.67 23.47
CA LYS A 58 7.74 8.04 22.92
C LYS A 58 6.57 8.84 23.49
N ILE A 59 5.38 8.24 23.61
CA ILE A 59 4.16 8.98 23.94
C ILE A 59 3.63 8.74 25.38
N ARG A 60 4.29 7.88 26.16
CA ARG A 60 3.91 7.57 27.54
C ARG A 60 3.89 8.84 28.41
N GLY A 61 2.81 9.03 29.15
CA GLY A 61 2.65 10.19 30.03
C GLY A 61 2.17 11.46 29.31
N THR A 62 2.14 11.47 27.98
CA THR A 62 1.55 12.58 27.21
C THR A 62 0.03 12.51 27.32
N VAL A 63 -0.65 13.64 27.51
CA VAL A 63 -2.11 13.70 27.49
C VAL A 63 -2.62 13.25 26.12
N ILE A 64 -3.53 12.27 26.09
CA ILE A 64 -3.96 11.56 24.87
C ILE A 64 -4.46 12.50 23.76
N SER A 65 -5.12 13.61 24.13
CA SER A 65 -5.59 14.62 23.17
C SER A 65 -4.44 15.36 22.47
N LEU A 66 -3.28 15.46 23.11
CA LEU A 66 -2.09 16.16 22.60
C LEU A 66 -1.18 15.26 21.76
N VAL A 67 -1.39 13.95 21.80
CA VAL A 67 -0.61 13.01 20.95
C VAL A 67 -0.90 13.29 19.48
N LYS A 68 0.13 13.51 18.68
CA LYS A 68 0.01 13.69 17.23
C LYS A 68 0.27 12.37 16.52
N GLU A 69 -0.39 12.16 15.40
CA GLU A 69 -0.17 10.98 14.56
C GLU A 69 1.27 10.92 14.02
N SER A 70 1.84 12.09 13.69
CA SER A 70 3.24 12.19 13.28
C SER A 70 4.22 11.64 14.32
N ASP A 71 3.96 11.89 15.62
CA ASP A 71 4.81 11.41 16.71
C ASP A 71 4.75 9.88 16.84
N ILE A 72 3.59 9.31 16.53
CA ILE A 72 3.38 7.85 16.50
C ILE A 72 4.10 7.24 15.31
N ILE A 73 3.92 7.80 14.11
CA ILE A 73 4.59 7.33 12.88
C ILE A 73 6.12 7.34 13.08
N GLU A 74 6.66 8.46 13.55
CA GLU A 74 8.10 8.59 13.86
C GLU A 74 8.56 7.54 14.88
N SER A 75 7.73 7.25 15.88
CA SER A 75 8.08 6.33 16.97
C SER A 75 7.99 4.85 16.59
N VAL A 76 7.35 4.48 15.49
CA VAL A 76 7.42 3.11 14.95
C VAL A 76 8.88 2.75 14.66
N GLY A 77 9.71 3.78 14.39
CA GLY A 77 11.18 3.68 14.34
C GLY A 77 11.67 2.82 13.19
N ASP A 78 12.69 1.99 13.45
CA ASP A 78 13.37 1.20 12.42
C ASP A 78 12.43 0.35 11.54
N GLU A 79 11.29 -0.09 12.07
CA GLU A 79 10.33 -0.87 11.29
C GLU A 79 9.67 -0.02 10.19
N TYR A 80 9.40 1.26 10.49
CA TYR A 80 8.88 2.20 9.51
C TYR A 80 9.98 2.76 8.63
N ASP A 81 11.13 3.15 9.21
CA ASP A 81 12.30 3.67 8.49
C ASP A 81 12.89 2.61 7.56
N GLY A 82 12.91 1.34 8.01
CA GLY A 82 13.24 0.17 7.19
C GLY A 82 12.15 -0.18 6.19
N LYS A 83 11.03 0.52 6.22
CA LYS A 83 9.88 0.37 5.31
C LYS A 83 9.26 -1.03 5.30
N PHE A 84 9.34 -1.73 6.44
CA PHE A 84 8.68 -3.03 6.59
C PHE A 84 7.20 -2.92 6.88
N VAL A 85 6.79 -1.83 7.54
CA VAL A 85 5.39 -1.58 7.88
C VAL A 85 4.97 -0.16 7.52
N ALA A 86 3.66 0.00 7.25
CA ALA A 86 3.00 1.29 7.17
C ALA A 86 1.99 1.41 8.31
N VAL A 87 1.83 2.61 8.86
CA VAL A 87 0.74 2.91 9.78
C VAL A 87 -0.54 3.05 8.96
N TYR A 88 -1.49 2.14 9.20
CA TYR A 88 -2.77 2.10 8.50
C TYR A 88 -3.82 2.95 9.21
N SER A 89 -3.88 2.87 10.53
CA SER A 89 -4.75 3.71 11.34
C SER A 89 -4.20 3.91 12.75
N CYS A 90 -4.56 5.04 13.35
CA CYS A 90 -4.25 5.37 14.72
C CYS A 90 -5.51 5.92 15.38
N GLU A 91 -6.00 5.25 16.40
CA GLU A 91 -7.21 5.61 17.13
C GLU A 91 -6.88 5.90 18.60
N LYS A 92 -7.36 7.05 19.10
CA LYS A 92 -7.25 7.43 20.50
C LYS A 92 -8.45 6.91 21.27
N VAL A 93 -8.22 5.94 22.14
CA VAL A 93 -9.27 5.35 23.00
C VAL A 93 -9.13 5.90 24.40
N TYR A 94 -10.02 6.82 24.74
CA TYR A 94 -10.04 7.46 26.05
C TYR A 94 -10.31 6.44 27.16
N PRO A 95 -9.72 6.61 28.37
CA PRO A 95 -8.96 7.80 28.76
C PRO A 95 -7.46 7.76 28.42
N CYS A 96 -6.84 6.60 28.16
CA CYS A 96 -5.38 6.49 28.20
C CYS A 96 -4.76 5.45 27.23
N THR A 97 -5.50 5.01 26.21
CA THR A 97 -5.04 3.96 25.29
C THR A 97 -4.97 4.49 23.85
N VAL A 98 -3.92 4.10 23.13
CA VAL A 98 -3.81 4.31 21.67
C VAL A 98 -3.89 2.94 21.01
N ASN A 99 -4.81 2.78 20.06
CA ASN A 99 -4.88 1.62 19.18
C ASN A 99 -4.18 1.97 17.85
N LEU A 100 -3.17 1.20 17.50
CA LEU A 100 -2.39 1.35 16.29
C LEU A 100 -2.59 0.12 15.41
N VAL A 101 -2.99 0.34 14.16
CA VAL A 101 -2.99 -0.71 13.14
C VAL A 101 -1.84 -0.46 12.20
N VAL A 102 -0.93 -1.43 12.10
CA VAL A 102 0.18 -1.42 11.16
C VAL A 102 -0.03 -2.51 10.10
N LYS A 103 0.29 -2.16 8.86
CA LYS A 103 0.21 -3.07 7.72
C LYS A 103 1.61 -3.37 7.21
N GLU A 104 1.89 -4.64 6.95
CA GLU A 104 3.13 -5.06 6.31
C GLU A 104 3.23 -4.49 4.90
N ARG A 105 4.42 -4.01 4.54
CA ARG A 105 4.77 -3.61 3.18
C ARG A 105 5.45 -4.77 2.48
N ILE A 106 4.75 -5.34 1.52
CA ILE A 106 5.26 -6.49 0.75
C ILE A 106 5.90 -5.96 -0.52
N GLU A 107 7.17 -6.29 -0.74
CA GLU A 107 7.87 -6.02 -1.99
C GLU A 107 7.08 -6.66 -3.14
N THR A 108 6.65 -5.85 -4.09
CA THR A 108 5.76 -6.31 -5.15
C THR A 108 6.28 -5.95 -6.53
N TYR A 109 6.74 -4.71 -6.68
CA TYR A 109 7.21 -4.19 -7.96
C TYR A 109 8.68 -3.83 -7.92
N ALA A 110 9.33 -3.88 -9.09
CA ALA A 110 10.70 -3.47 -9.28
C ALA A 110 10.85 -2.68 -10.58
N ILE A 111 11.55 -1.56 -10.53
CA ILE A 111 11.91 -0.77 -11.71
C ILE A 111 13.42 -0.86 -11.88
N ALA A 112 13.88 -1.21 -13.07
CA ALA A 112 15.31 -1.26 -13.38
C ALA A 112 15.94 0.14 -13.22
N ASP A 113 17.09 0.21 -12.56
CA ASP A 113 17.88 1.42 -12.35
C ASP A 113 19.37 1.09 -12.54
N ALA A 114 20.21 2.10 -12.60
CA ALA A 114 21.65 1.94 -12.80
C ALA A 114 22.28 1.04 -11.72
N GLY A 115 22.56 -0.22 -12.10
CA GLY A 115 23.18 -1.21 -11.20
C GLY A 115 22.24 -2.06 -10.35
N GLY A 116 20.91 -2.01 -10.60
CA GLY A 116 19.96 -2.86 -9.88
C GLY A 116 18.51 -2.46 -10.11
N TYR A 117 17.73 -2.45 -9.03
CA TYR A 117 16.30 -2.21 -9.06
C TYR A 117 15.88 -1.26 -7.94
N LYS A 118 14.96 -0.35 -8.23
CA LYS A 118 14.15 0.33 -7.23
C LYS A 118 12.94 -0.55 -6.92
N VAL A 119 12.79 -0.95 -5.66
CA VAL A 119 11.72 -1.84 -5.20
C VAL A 119 10.59 -1.03 -4.57
N TYR A 120 9.37 -1.39 -4.91
CA TYR A 120 8.14 -0.75 -4.46
C TYR A 120 7.19 -1.79 -3.85
N ASP A 121 6.34 -1.34 -2.92
CA ASP A 121 5.29 -2.17 -2.35
C ASP A 121 4.07 -2.30 -3.29
N ALA A 122 3.04 -3.03 -2.83
CA ALA A 122 1.80 -3.23 -3.58
C ALA A 122 1.01 -1.92 -3.81
N ASP A 123 1.31 -0.88 -3.05
CA ASP A 123 0.70 0.44 -3.16
C ASP A 123 1.51 1.41 -4.03
N GLY A 124 2.65 0.95 -4.58
CA GLY A 124 3.52 1.77 -5.42
C GLY A 124 4.43 2.69 -4.61
N GLN A 125 4.53 2.49 -3.29
CA GLN A 125 5.43 3.29 -2.46
C GLN A 125 6.85 2.70 -2.53
N TYR A 126 7.83 3.57 -2.77
CA TYR A 126 9.24 3.16 -2.78
C TYR A 126 9.66 2.56 -1.44
N LEU A 127 10.30 1.41 -1.48
CA LEU A 127 10.83 0.71 -0.31
C LEU A 127 12.36 0.87 -0.21
N LYS A 128 13.08 0.39 -1.22
CA LYS A 128 14.55 0.32 -1.18
C LYS A 128 15.15 0.16 -2.58
N ASN A 129 16.48 0.32 -2.65
CA ASN A 129 17.26 -0.18 -3.78
C ASN A 129 17.69 -1.64 -3.51
N SER A 130 17.73 -2.46 -4.55
CA SER A 130 18.15 -3.86 -4.48
C SER A 130 19.00 -4.21 -5.71
N VAL A 131 20.00 -5.05 -5.53
CA VAL A 131 20.75 -5.66 -6.64
C VAL A 131 20.06 -6.89 -7.21
N SER A 132 19.06 -7.41 -6.47
CA SER A 132 18.30 -8.62 -6.82
C SER A 132 16.85 -8.27 -7.12
N LEU A 133 16.28 -8.95 -8.09
CA LEU A 133 14.84 -8.91 -8.38
C LEU A 133 14.03 -9.72 -7.37
N LEU A 134 14.69 -10.59 -6.58
CA LEU A 134 14.00 -11.45 -5.62
C LEU A 134 13.57 -10.65 -4.39
N ASN A 135 12.36 -10.92 -3.93
CA ASN A 135 11.81 -10.42 -2.68
C ASN A 135 12.64 -10.94 -1.49
N SER A 136 12.92 -10.05 -0.55
CA SER A 136 13.73 -10.37 0.64
C SER A 136 13.04 -11.36 1.59
N ASN A 137 11.72 -11.49 1.54
CA ASN A 137 10.94 -12.27 2.50
C ASN A 137 10.71 -13.70 2.06
N ASP A 138 10.39 -13.91 0.78
CA ASP A 138 9.96 -15.22 0.25
C ASP A 138 10.77 -15.73 -0.95
N ASN A 139 11.82 -14.99 -1.36
CA ASN A 139 12.64 -15.27 -2.54
C ASN A 139 11.83 -15.37 -3.85
N SER A 140 10.57 -14.96 -3.87
CA SER A 140 9.82 -14.88 -5.12
C SER A 140 10.25 -13.64 -5.91
N PRO A 141 10.23 -13.68 -7.25
CA PRO A 141 10.60 -12.51 -8.03
C PRO A 141 9.53 -11.44 -7.97
N ASN A 142 9.95 -10.17 -7.81
CA ASN A 142 9.07 -9.02 -7.95
C ASN A 142 8.60 -8.86 -9.41
N VAL A 143 7.53 -8.12 -9.62
CA VAL A 143 7.01 -7.78 -10.95
C VAL A 143 7.78 -6.58 -11.50
N ILE A 144 8.37 -6.70 -12.68
CA ILE A 144 9.07 -5.60 -13.33
C ILE A 144 8.04 -4.59 -13.86
N LEU A 145 8.26 -3.30 -13.59
CA LEU A 145 7.54 -2.21 -14.23
C LEU A 145 8.44 -1.58 -15.30
N SER A 146 8.07 -1.71 -16.57
CA SER A 146 8.79 -1.14 -17.70
C SER A 146 8.03 0.02 -18.33
N GLY A 147 8.74 1.07 -18.78
CA GLY A 147 8.11 2.32 -19.25
C GLY A 147 7.57 3.19 -18.10
N ALA A 148 8.02 2.94 -16.87
CA ALA A 148 7.65 3.68 -15.67
C ALA A 148 8.56 4.89 -15.44
N ASP A 149 8.64 5.79 -16.46
CA ASP A 149 9.59 6.91 -16.48
C ASP A 149 9.18 8.10 -15.61
N SER A 150 7.97 8.07 -15.08
CA SER A 150 7.41 9.10 -14.21
C SER A 150 6.61 8.49 -13.05
N SER A 151 6.39 9.27 -11.98
CA SER A 151 5.52 8.85 -10.88
C SER A 151 4.09 8.55 -11.35
N GLU A 152 3.58 9.31 -12.32
CA GLU A 152 2.25 9.10 -12.90
C GLU A 152 2.15 7.74 -13.61
N ASN A 153 3.20 7.37 -14.38
CA ASN A 153 3.25 6.07 -15.03
C ASN A 153 3.37 4.93 -14.00
N ILE A 154 4.13 5.12 -12.92
CA ILE A 154 4.23 4.14 -11.83
C ILE A 154 2.84 3.92 -11.20
N ASP A 155 2.15 4.99 -10.80
CA ASP A 155 0.83 4.91 -10.17
C ASP A 155 -0.20 4.21 -11.08
N MET A 156 -0.13 4.50 -12.38
CA MET A 156 -0.98 3.89 -13.38
C MET A 156 -0.72 2.38 -13.51
N LEU A 157 0.54 1.96 -13.62
CA LEU A 157 0.91 0.55 -13.72
C LEU A 157 0.57 -0.22 -12.44
N VAL A 158 0.76 0.38 -11.27
CA VAL A 158 0.35 -0.17 -9.97
C VAL A 158 -1.17 -0.36 -9.93
N LYS A 159 -1.94 0.64 -10.39
CA LYS A 159 -3.40 0.55 -10.49
C LYS A 159 -3.83 -0.56 -11.44
N ALA A 160 -3.18 -0.70 -12.59
CA ALA A 160 -3.42 -1.79 -13.52
C ALA A 160 -3.12 -3.17 -12.89
N GLY A 161 -2.01 -3.29 -12.16
CA GLY A 161 -1.65 -4.48 -11.41
C GLY A 161 -2.67 -4.86 -10.33
N ARG A 162 -3.22 -3.89 -9.61
CA ARG A 162 -4.31 -4.14 -8.64
C ARG A 162 -5.56 -4.70 -9.31
N VAL A 163 -5.99 -4.08 -10.42
CA VAL A 163 -7.16 -4.57 -11.18
C VAL A 163 -6.89 -5.98 -11.70
N PHE A 164 -5.67 -6.25 -12.18
CA PHE A 164 -5.27 -7.59 -12.60
C PHE A 164 -5.39 -8.61 -11.46
N SER A 165 -4.93 -8.28 -10.26
CA SER A 165 -5.00 -9.16 -9.08
C SER A 165 -6.43 -9.52 -8.66
N LEU A 166 -7.43 -8.71 -9.00
CA LEU A 166 -8.83 -9.00 -8.70
C LEU A 166 -9.43 -10.07 -9.63
N ASN A 167 -8.84 -10.29 -10.81
CA ASN A 167 -9.37 -11.18 -11.84
C ASN A 167 -8.50 -12.43 -12.07
N PHE A 168 -7.23 -12.33 -11.74
CA PHE A 168 -6.26 -13.44 -11.79
C PHE A 168 -5.82 -13.79 -10.37
N SER A 169 -5.15 -14.89 -10.20
CA SER A 169 -4.53 -15.25 -8.91
C SER A 169 -3.42 -14.25 -8.53
N SER A 170 -2.60 -14.55 -7.55
CA SER A 170 -1.51 -13.68 -7.09
C SER A 170 -0.73 -13.03 -8.23
N LEU A 171 -0.65 -11.68 -8.23
CA LEU A 171 0.07 -10.90 -9.25
C LEU A 171 1.53 -11.40 -9.40
N ARG A 172 2.27 -11.50 -8.28
CA ARG A 172 3.67 -11.93 -8.29
C ARG A 172 3.87 -13.36 -8.79
N ALA A 173 2.92 -14.26 -8.51
CA ALA A 173 2.98 -15.63 -9.00
C ALA A 173 2.67 -15.74 -10.50
N THR A 174 1.86 -14.82 -11.03
CA THR A 174 1.31 -14.90 -12.40
C THR A 174 2.06 -14.02 -13.37
N VAL A 175 2.45 -12.80 -12.97
CA VAL A 175 3.02 -11.76 -13.84
C VAL A 175 4.52 -11.63 -13.60
N SER A 176 5.30 -11.57 -14.67
CA SER A 176 6.73 -11.26 -14.62
C SER A 176 7.01 -9.78 -14.85
N GLU A 177 6.21 -9.13 -15.71
CA GLU A 177 6.41 -7.74 -16.12
C GLU A 177 5.08 -7.08 -16.44
N ILE A 178 4.93 -5.81 -16.06
CA ILE A 178 3.88 -4.91 -16.55
C ILE A 178 4.58 -3.80 -17.33
N LYS A 179 4.29 -3.70 -18.61
CA LYS A 179 4.95 -2.78 -19.53
C LYS A 179 3.99 -1.69 -19.98
N PHE A 180 4.43 -0.45 -19.92
CA PHE A 180 3.74 0.68 -20.51
C PHE A 180 4.39 1.10 -21.80
N GLU A 181 3.61 1.26 -22.85
CA GLU A 181 4.03 1.82 -24.12
C GLU A 181 3.13 2.99 -24.50
N LYS A 182 3.73 4.17 -24.59
CA LYS A 182 3.00 5.37 -25.00
C LYS A 182 2.71 5.30 -26.50
N ALA A 183 1.53 5.75 -26.90
CA ALA A 183 1.12 5.86 -28.30
C ALA A 183 2.10 6.75 -29.08
N GLN A 184 2.57 6.24 -30.20
CA GLN A 184 3.50 6.98 -31.07
C GLN A 184 2.80 7.91 -32.08
N SER A 185 1.47 7.85 -32.15
CA SER A 185 0.67 8.70 -33.04
C SER A 185 -0.68 9.01 -32.43
N SER A 186 -1.35 10.06 -32.93
CA SER A 186 -2.70 10.45 -32.49
C SER A 186 -3.80 9.40 -32.75
N PHE A 187 -3.52 8.41 -33.61
CA PHE A 187 -4.44 7.32 -33.92
C PHE A 187 -4.17 6.05 -33.09
N ALA A 188 -2.99 5.94 -32.49
CA ALA A 188 -2.64 4.84 -31.61
C ALA A 188 -3.14 5.13 -30.19
N LYS A 189 -3.37 4.06 -29.41
CA LYS A 189 -3.68 4.16 -27.98
C LYS A 189 -2.46 3.73 -27.18
N ASP A 190 -2.28 4.35 -26.02
CA ASP A 190 -1.35 3.86 -25.03
C ASP A 190 -1.67 2.40 -24.69
N THR A 191 -0.65 1.62 -24.43
CA THR A 191 -0.81 0.18 -24.23
C THR A 191 -0.20 -0.24 -22.89
N VAL A 192 -0.92 -1.06 -22.15
CA VAL A 192 -0.39 -1.80 -21.00
C VAL A 192 -0.33 -3.27 -21.32
N THR A 193 0.84 -3.86 -21.22
CA THR A 193 1.07 -5.28 -21.45
C THR A 193 1.46 -5.98 -20.16
N PHE A 194 0.69 -6.99 -19.76
CA PHE A 194 1.05 -7.91 -18.70
C PHE A 194 1.72 -9.13 -19.31
N VAL A 195 3.00 -9.31 -19.05
CA VAL A 195 3.75 -10.51 -19.47
C VAL A 195 3.62 -11.55 -18.37
N LEU A 196 2.94 -12.65 -18.66
CA LEU A 196 2.76 -13.72 -17.69
C LEU A 196 4.02 -14.59 -17.60
N ARG A 197 4.26 -15.17 -16.43
CA ARG A 197 5.39 -16.10 -16.22
C ARG A 197 5.27 -17.37 -17.07
N SER A 198 4.09 -17.68 -17.55
CA SER A 198 3.85 -18.77 -18.53
C SER A 198 4.35 -18.46 -19.94
N GLY A 199 4.65 -17.20 -20.24
CA GLY A 199 5.04 -16.74 -21.58
C GLY A 199 3.92 -16.08 -22.38
N LEU A 200 2.67 -16.18 -21.94
CA LEU A 200 1.53 -15.48 -22.57
C LEU A 200 1.55 -13.99 -22.20
N ALA A 201 1.17 -13.11 -23.10
CA ALA A 201 1.00 -11.70 -22.84
C ALA A 201 -0.49 -11.29 -22.89
N VAL A 202 -0.90 -10.39 -21.99
CA VAL A 202 -2.20 -9.71 -22.02
C VAL A 202 -1.96 -8.25 -22.37
N GLU A 203 -2.39 -7.83 -23.55
CA GLU A 203 -2.18 -6.49 -24.09
C GLU A 203 -3.49 -5.70 -24.05
N VAL A 204 -3.50 -4.62 -23.27
CA VAL A 204 -4.66 -3.75 -23.04
C VAL A 204 -4.44 -2.43 -23.77
N LEU A 205 -5.24 -2.15 -24.78
CA LEU A 205 -5.16 -0.93 -25.58
C LEU A 205 -6.06 0.16 -24.98
N GLY A 206 -5.44 1.25 -24.53
CA GLY A 206 -6.11 2.37 -23.87
C GLY A 206 -6.55 2.04 -22.43
N TYR A 207 -6.67 3.09 -21.61
CA TYR A 207 -7.05 2.97 -20.19
C TYR A 207 -8.56 3.00 -19.95
N ASP A 208 -9.33 3.38 -20.95
CA ASP A 208 -10.77 3.33 -20.93
C ASP A 208 -11.23 1.88 -20.63
N TYR A 209 -12.16 1.73 -19.73
CA TYR A 209 -12.70 0.42 -19.32
C TYR A 209 -11.65 -0.61 -18.87
N LEU A 210 -10.57 -0.17 -18.23
CA LEU A 210 -9.44 -1.03 -17.83
C LEU A 210 -9.90 -2.28 -17.04
N ALA A 211 -10.79 -2.10 -16.07
CA ALA A 211 -11.29 -3.21 -15.25
C ALA A 211 -12.05 -4.24 -16.10
N GLU A 212 -12.91 -3.79 -17.00
CA GLU A 212 -13.66 -4.68 -17.89
C GLU A 212 -12.76 -5.40 -18.89
N LYS A 213 -11.75 -4.68 -19.44
CA LYS A 213 -10.75 -5.29 -20.33
C LYS A 213 -9.99 -6.42 -19.65
N ILE A 214 -9.55 -6.21 -18.40
CA ILE A 214 -8.84 -7.23 -17.63
C ILE A 214 -9.77 -8.39 -17.27
N THR A 215 -11.04 -8.12 -16.93
CA THR A 215 -12.02 -9.18 -16.70
C THR A 215 -12.24 -10.03 -17.95
N ARG A 216 -12.42 -9.41 -19.12
CA ARG A 216 -12.53 -10.13 -20.40
C ARG A 216 -11.26 -10.90 -20.75
N ALA A 217 -10.09 -10.36 -20.42
CA ALA A 217 -8.83 -11.09 -20.58
C ALA A 217 -8.79 -12.34 -19.71
N ALA A 218 -9.26 -12.27 -18.45
CA ALA A 218 -9.30 -13.41 -17.54
C ALA A 218 -10.29 -14.49 -18.04
N GLU A 219 -11.45 -14.10 -18.57
CA GLU A 219 -12.42 -15.00 -19.21
C GLU A 219 -11.77 -15.70 -20.42
N ALA A 220 -11.13 -14.94 -21.31
CA ALA A 220 -10.41 -15.48 -22.44
C ALA A 220 -9.29 -16.44 -22.02
N TYR A 221 -8.46 -16.04 -21.03
CA TYR A 221 -7.39 -16.87 -20.48
C TYR A 221 -7.93 -18.18 -19.90
N SER A 222 -9.06 -18.15 -19.21
CA SER A 222 -9.66 -19.35 -18.62
C SER A 222 -10.10 -20.37 -19.67
N SER A 223 -10.50 -19.91 -20.85
CA SER A 223 -10.93 -20.77 -21.97
C SER A 223 -9.79 -21.37 -22.79
N LEU A 224 -8.54 -20.89 -22.59
CA LEU A 224 -7.37 -21.40 -23.31
C LEU A 224 -6.97 -22.79 -22.80
N THR A 225 -6.45 -23.62 -23.73
CA THR A 225 -5.78 -24.88 -23.42
C THR A 225 -4.45 -24.66 -22.67
N GLY A 226 -3.91 -25.73 -22.08
CA GLY A 226 -2.60 -25.64 -21.40
C GLY A 226 -1.47 -25.16 -22.32
N GLU A 227 -1.47 -25.61 -23.58
CA GLU A 227 -0.46 -25.20 -24.57
C GLU A 227 -0.61 -23.73 -24.97
N GLU A 228 -1.81 -23.26 -25.19
CA GLU A 228 -2.09 -21.86 -25.53
C GLU A 228 -1.72 -20.90 -24.40
N LYS A 229 -1.76 -21.34 -23.15
CA LYS A 229 -1.31 -20.56 -21.98
C LYS A 229 0.20 -20.37 -21.89
N LEU A 230 0.99 -21.14 -22.64
CA LEU A 230 2.45 -21.06 -22.66
C LEU A 230 3.00 -20.01 -23.64
N GLY A 231 2.13 -19.36 -24.43
CA GLY A 231 2.58 -18.34 -25.38
C GLY A 231 1.42 -17.62 -26.09
N GLY A 232 1.78 -16.71 -26.98
CA GLY A 232 0.81 -15.87 -27.67
C GLY A 232 0.38 -14.64 -26.89
N LYS A 233 -0.71 -14.02 -27.36
CA LYS A 233 -1.21 -12.76 -26.80
C LYS A 233 -2.74 -12.74 -26.71
N ILE A 234 -3.27 -12.19 -25.62
CA ILE A 234 -4.66 -11.78 -25.50
C ILE A 234 -4.73 -10.27 -25.72
N TYR A 235 -5.42 -9.84 -26.77
CA TYR A 235 -5.63 -8.43 -27.08
C TYR A 235 -6.96 -7.97 -26.53
N CYS A 236 -6.94 -6.91 -25.71
CA CYS A 236 -8.13 -6.30 -25.13
C CYS A 236 -8.33 -4.90 -25.68
N VAL A 237 -9.44 -4.70 -26.36
CA VAL A 237 -9.79 -3.44 -27.05
C VAL A 237 -11.22 -3.03 -26.74
N THR A 238 -11.46 -1.72 -26.80
CA THR A 238 -12.82 -1.17 -26.85
C THR A 238 -13.21 -0.96 -28.31
N VAL A 239 -14.34 -1.52 -28.71
CA VAL A 239 -14.90 -1.42 -30.06
C VAL A 239 -16.27 -0.74 -29.98
N ALA A 240 -16.50 0.26 -30.81
CA ALA A 240 -17.84 0.83 -30.98
C ALA A 240 -18.62 0.00 -32.00
N ASP A 241 -19.87 -0.29 -31.69
CA ASP A 241 -20.80 -0.88 -32.66
C ASP A 241 -21.40 0.19 -33.61
N GLU A 242 -22.27 -0.22 -34.53
CA GLU A 242 -22.93 0.68 -35.47
C GLU A 242 -23.86 1.72 -34.80
N SER A 243 -24.29 1.46 -33.57
CA SER A 243 -25.08 2.40 -32.75
C SER A 243 -24.21 3.37 -31.95
N GLY A 244 -22.89 3.21 -31.97
CA GLY A 244 -21.93 3.97 -31.16
C GLY A 244 -21.75 3.45 -29.73
N THR A 245 -22.39 2.31 -29.39
CA THR A 245 -22.23 1.68 -28.08
C THR A 245 -20.86 1.03 -28.01
N GLN A 246 -20.10 1.38 -26.95
CA GLN A 246 -18.77 0.83 -26.73
C GLN A 246 -18.85 -0.52 -26.02
N THR A 247 -18.17 -1.51 -26.58
CA THR A 247 -18.05 -2.86 -26.01
C THR A 247 -16.60 -3.25 -25.89
N VAL A 248 -16.27 -3.99 -24.83
CA VAL A 248 -14.92 -4.53 -24.63
C VAL A 248 -14.85 -5.94 -25.24
N ARG A 249 -13.78 -6.17 -26.01
CA ARG A 249 -13.47 -7.48 -26.59
C ARG A 249 -12.07 -7.92 -26.21
N ALA A 250 -11.93 -9.21 -25.88
CA ALA A 250 -10.68 -9.89 -25.70
C ALA A 250 -10.54 -10.99 -26.75
N THR A 251 -9.40 -11.03 -27.45
CA THR A 251 -9.14 -12.01 -28.53
C THR A 251 -7.74 -12.60 -28.34
N TYR A 252 -7.67 -13.92 -28.28
CA TYR A 252 -6.39 -14.62 -28.27
C TYR A 252 -5.80 -14.72 -29.68
N ARG A 253 -4.48 -14.54 -29.78
CA ARG A 253 -3.68 -14.81 -30.98
C ARG A 253 -2.48 -15.66 -30.59
N LYS A 254 -2.30 -16.77 -31.27
CA LYS A 254 -1.15 -17.64 -31.09
C LYS A 254 0.13 -16.89 -31.47
N ALA A 255 1.23 -17.20 -30.82
CA ALA A 255 2.55 -16.77 -31.28
C ALA A 255 2.86 -17.46 -32.61
N ASP A 256 3.40 -16.71 -33.56
CA ASP A 256 3.91 -17.25 -34.86
C ASP A 256 5.18 -18.07 -34.66
#